data_122d36edcf0abb5418cc57dec1c08b3d
#
_entry.id   122d36edcf0abb5418cc57dec1c08b3d
#
_cell.length_a   1.000
_cell.length_b   1.000
_cell.length_c   1.000
_cell.angle_alpha   90.00
_cell.angle_beta   90.00
_cell.angle_gamma   90.00
#
_symmetry.space_group_name_H-M   'P 1'
#
loop_
_entity.id
_entity.type
_entity.pdbx_description
1 polymer ?
#
loop_
_entity_poly.entity_id
_entity_poly.type
_entity_poly.pdbx_seq_one_letter_code
_entity_poly.pdbx_strand_id
1 'polypeptide(L)'
;MRLAGKTAIITGAAQGIGKAYALRFAREGAQVVVADLRQDGAESVAAECRGIGPDALAMRLDVSDEASTLEVAGRAVERFGRIDVLVNNAAIYYDLDRTENTLAYFNHVLSVNLTGVWLMSRAVERHMKRQRRGKIIHQSSTAAYLANVGMVDTTDPEAPMPPFHYSVAKIGISGLTKYMAGALGPWGINVNAIAPGVTMTEATKKIVPEEILGPLVMFSALRKPLQPEDLTGTAVFLACEDSDMMTGQVLVVDGGMIMLG
;
A
#
# COMPACT_ATOMS: atom_id res chain seq x y z
N MET A 1 21.28 7.14 6.82
CA MET A 1 20.34 5.99 6.75
C MET A 1 19.25 6.20 7.79
N ARG A 2 18.05 6.55 7.33
CA ARG A 2 16.93 6.94 8.22
C ARG A 2 16.22 5.74 8.87
N LEU A 3 16.44 4.52 8.34
CA LEU A 3 15.82 3.29 8.83
C LEU A 3 16.84 2.28 9.37
N ALA A 4 18.05 2.74 9.72
CA ALA A 4 19.10 1.87 10.26
C ALA A 4 18.61 1.11 11.50
N GLY A 5 18.80 -0.22 11.49
CA GLY A 5 18.41 -1.11 12.58
C GLY A 5 16.91 -1.35 12.74
N LYS A 6 16.06 -0.87 11.81
CA LYS A 6 14.62 -1.14 11.77
C LYS A 6 14.31 -2.36 10.93
N THR A 7 13.24 -3.06 11.29
CA THR A 7 12.66 -4.16 10.50
C THR A 7 11.36 -3.69 9.88
N ALA A 8 11.26 -3.77 8.55
CA ALA A 8 10.10 -3.36 7.79
C ALA A 8 9.48 -4.54 7.03
N ILE A 9 8.17 -4.75 7.17
CA ILE A 9 7.39 -5.66 6.35
C ILE A 9 6.71 -4.85 5.25
N ILE A 10 6.84 -5.28 3.99
CA ILE A 10 6.21 -4.65 2.85
C ILE A 10 5.40 -5.70 2.09
N THR A 11 4.09 -5.51 2.00
CA THR A 11 3.19 -6.43 1.31
C THR A 11 3.03 -6.05 -0.17
N GLY A 12 2.85 -7.05 -1.05
CA GLY A 12 2.79 -6.81 -2.49
C GLY A 12 4.11 -6.28 -3.04
N ALA A 13 5.24 -6.79 -2.52
CA ALA A 13 6.55 -6.21 -2.74
C ALA A 13 7.36 -6.87 -3.87
N ALA A 14 6.80 -7.83 -4.60
CA ALA A 14 7.49 -8.49 -5.71
C ALA A 14 7.58 -7.62 -6.98
N GLN A 15 6.85 -6.50 -7.05
CA GLN A 15 6.85 -5.62 -8.21
C GLN A 15 6.36 -4.19 -7.87
N GLY A 16 6.43 -3.29 -8.85
CA GLY A 16 5.81 -1.97 -8.83
C GLY A 16 6.19 -1.13 -7.61
N ILE A 17 5.20 -0.48 -6.99
CA ILE A 17 5.41 0.43 -5.85
C ILE A 17 6.02 -0.32 -4.65
N GLY A 18 5.53 -1.53 -4.36
CA GLY A 18 6.04 -2.33 -3.23
C GLY A 18 7.51 -2.71 -3.40
N LYS A 19 7.95 -3.08 -4.61
CA LYS A 19 9.38 -3.30 -4.92
C LYS A 19 10.19 -2.02 -4.70
N ALA A 20 9.71 -0.88 -5.18
CA ALA A 20 10.41 0.40 -5.00
C ALA A 20 10.55 0.76 -3.50
N TYR A 21 9.52 0.53 -2.70
CA TYR A 21 9.60 0.69 -1.24
C TYR A 21 10.64 -0.26 -0.62
N ALA A 22 10.63 -1.55 -0.99
CA ALA A 22 11.56 -2.54 -0.46
C ALA A 22 13.02 -2.14 -0.72
N LEU A 23 13.35 -1.81 -1.97
CA LEU A 23 14.69 -1.38 -2.35
C LEU A 23 15.10 -0.07 -1.67
N ARG A 24 14.19 0.89 -1.56
CA ARG A 24 14.48 2.16 -0.87
C ARG A 24 14.71 1.95 0.61
N PHE A 25 13.90 1.15 1.28
CA PHE A 25 14.03 0.88 2.72
C PHE A 25 15.35 0.14 3.01
N ALA A 26 15.74 -0.82 2.17
CA ALA A 26 17.04 -1.47 2.26
C ALA A 26 18.20 -0.47 2.15
N ARG A 27 18.16 0.49 1.18
CA ARG A 27 19.16 1.56 1.05
C ARG A 27 19.20 2.48 2.28
N GLU A 28 18.08 2.65 2.97
CA GLU A 28 18.00 3.43 4.21
C GLU A 28 18.44 2.62 5.45
N GLY A 29 18.90 1.39 5.27
CA GLY A 29 19.47 0.55 6.34
C GLY A 29 18.46 -0.32 7.08
N ALA A 30 17.25 -0.50 6.56
CA ALA A 30 16.27 -1.41 7.13
C ALA A 30 16.55 -2.87 6.75
N GLN A 31 16.28 -3.79 7.68
CA GLN A 31 16.01 -5.19 7.36
C GLN A 31 14.62 -5.28 6.74
N VAL A 32 14.47 -5.94 5.59
CA VAL A 32 13.23 -5.92 4.83
C VAL A 32 12.61 -7.31 4.72
N VAL A 33 11.34 -7.45 5.10
CA VAL A 33 10.53 -8.61 4.75
C VAL A 33 9.76 -8.26 3.47
N VAL A 34 10.15 -8.89 2.38
CA VAL A 34 9.51 -8.79 1.06
C VAL A 34 8.40 -9.84 1.01
N ALA A 35 7.15 -9.41 1.20
CA ALA A 35 6.01 -10.31 1.29
C ALA A 35 5.10 -10.13 0.06
N ASP A 36 4.84 -11.22 -0.67
CA ASP A 36 4.01 -11.21 -1.89
C ASP A 36 3.32 -12.56 -2.09
N LEU A 37 2.23 -12.59 -2.83
CA LEU A 37 1.56 -13.83 -3.21
C LEU A 37 2.48 -14.72 -4.09
N ARG A 38 3.35 -14.08 -4.90
CA ARG A 38 4.33 -14.73 -5.77
C ARG A 38 5.67 -14.87 -5.06
N GLN A 39 5.94 -16.07 -4.57
CA GLN A 39 7.16 -16.37 -3.82
C GLN A 39 8.44 -16.10 -4.63
N ASP A 40 8.48 -16.50 -5.91
CA ASP A 40 9.62 -16.29 -6.81
C ASP A 40 9.96 -14.80 -7.00
N GLY A 41 8.92 -13.98 -7.18
CA GLY A 41 9.07 -12.52 -7.26
C GLY A 41 9.58 -11.92 -5.96
N ALA A 42 9.07 -12.38 -4.81
CA ALA A 42 9.53 -11.94 -3.50
C ALA A 42 11.01 -12.31 -3.27
N GLU A 43 11.44 -13.52 -3.66
CA GLU A 43 12.84 -13.97 -3.57
C GLU A 43 13.76 -13.10 -4.43
N SER A 44 13.36 -12.79 -5.66
CA SER A 44 14.13 -11.91 -6.55
C SER A 44 14.37 -10.54 -5.91
N VAL A 45 13.32 -9.90 -5.40
CA VAL A 45 13.43 -8.57 -4.77
C VAL A 45 14.18 -8.63 -3.44
N ALA A 46 14.00 -9.69 -2.65
CA ALA A 46 14.78 -9.87 -1.42
C ALA A 46 16.28 -10.04 -1.71
N ALA A 47 16.64 -10.74 -2.80
CA ALA A 47 18.03 -10.83 -3.23
C ALA A 47 18.61 -9.45 -3.61
N GLU A 48 17.85 -8.64 -4.35
CA GLU A 48 18.25 -7.26 -4.65
C GLU A 48 18.41 -6.44 -3.35
N CYS A 49 17.49 -6.56 -2.38
CA CYS A 49 17.58 -5.88 -1.09
C CYS A 49 18.85 -6.28 -0.30
N ARG A 50 19.20 -7.58 -0.27
CA ARG A 50 20.43 -8.07 0.38
C ARG A 50 21.71 -7.54 -0.29
N GLY A 51 21.66 -7.22 -1.58
CA GLY A 51 22.78 -6.62 -2.31
C GLY A 51 23.06 -5.16 -1.95
N ILE A 52 22.11 -4.45 -1.32
CA ILE A 52 22.17 -3.01 -1.05
C ILE A 52 21.90 -2.62 0.40
N GLY A 53 21.38 -3.51 1.20
CA GLY A 53 20.99 -3.28 2.59
C GLY A 53 21.54 -4.34 3.55
N PRO A 54 21.16 -4.27 4.84
CA PRO A 54 21.71 -5.18 5.84
C PRO A 54 21.25 -6.64 5.66
N ASP A 55 19.97 -6.89 5.46
CA ASP A 55 19.40 -8.23 5.20
C ASP A 55 17.96 -8.13 4.69
N ALA A 56 17.48 -9.19 4.03
CA ALA A 56 16.09 -9.28 3.60
C ALA A 56 15.58 -10.73 3.60
N LEU A 57 14.31 -10.90 3.98
CA LEU A 57 13.58 -12.17 4.00
C LEU A 57 12.45 -12.12 2.97
N ALA A 58 12.37 -13.11 2.09
CA ALA A 58 11.23 -13.29 1.21
C ALA A 58 10.19 -14.20 1.85
N MET A 59 8.91 -13.84 1.74
CA MET A 59 7.80 -14.61 2.28
C MET A 59 6.63 -14.64 1.29
N ARG A 60 6.06 -15.83 1.08
CA ARG A 60 4.75 -15.92 0.44
C ARG A 60 3.69 -15.35 1.39
N LEU A 61 2.84 -14.46 0.88
CA LEU A 61 1.76 -13.86 1.64
C LEU A 61 0.50 -13.73 0.80
N ASP A 62 -0.57 -14.36 1.26
CA ASP A 62 -1.92 -13.99 0.88
C ASP A 62 -2.49 -13.09 1.97
N VAL A 63 -2.68 -11.80 1.68
CA VAL A 63 -3.18 -10.83 2.67
C VAL A 63 -4.64 -11.10 3.04
N SER A 64 -5.41 -11.80 2.22
CA SER A 64 -6.80 -12.14 2.51
C SER A 64 -6.94 -13.36 3.44
N ASP A 65 -5.84 -14.08 3.70
CA ASP A 65 -5.78 -15.21 4.63
C ASP A 65 -5.16 -14.79 5.98
N GLU A 66 -5.93 -14.87 7.04
CA GLU A 66 -5.48 -14.50 8.40
C GLU A 66 -4.28 -15.35 8.85
N ALA A 67 -4.27 -16.65 8.56
CA ALA A 67 -3.17 -17.53 8.96
C ALA A 67 -1.86 -17.12 8.26
N SER A 68 -1.92 -16.79 6.98
CA SER A 68 -0.78 -16.29 6.21
C SER A 68 -0.22 -14.98 6.78
N THR A 69 -1.09 -14.04 7.18
CA THR A 69 -0.64 -12.77 7.78
C THR A 69 0.06 -12.98 9.13
N LEU A 70 -0.47 -13.88 9.97
CA LEU A 70 0.11 -14.23 11.26
C LEU A 70 1.46 -14.91 11.10
N GLU A 71 1.60 -15.80 10.12
CA GLU A 71 2.86 -16.49 9.80
C GLU A 71 3.95 -15.48 9.42
N VAL A 72 3.66 -14.56 8.50
CA VAL A 72 4.64 -13.55 8.06
C VAL A 72 5.09 -12.67 9.24
N ALA A 73 4.18 -12.22 10.10
CA ALA A 73 4.54 -11.44 11.28
C ALA A 73 5.40 -12.25 12.26
N GLY A 74 5.06 -13.54 12.49
CA GLY A 74 5.82 -14.44 13.33
C GLY A 74 7.25 -14.67 12.80
N ARG A 75 7.38 -14.98 11.52
CA ARG A 75 8.69 -15.22 10.87
C ARG A 75 9.56 -13.96 10.85
N ALA A 76 8.96 -12.77 10.68
CA ALA A 76 9.69 -11.51 10.76
C ALA A 76 10.33 -11.33 12.16
N VAL A 77 9.57 -11.60 13.22
CA VAL A 77 10.08 -11.52 14.60
C VAL A 77 11.10 -12.62 14.89
N GLU A 78 10.87 -13.83 14.43
CA GLU A 78 11.83 -14.94 14.60
C GLU A 78 13.19 -14.61 13.95
N ARG A 79 13.17 -14.02 12.75
CA ARG A 79 14.37 -13.71 11.96
C ARG A 79 15.11 -12.48 12.46
N PHE A 80 14.38 -11.41 12.82
CA PHE A 80 14.93 -10.07 13.07
C PHE A 80 14.71 -9.55 14.50
N GLY A 81 13.93 -10.26 15.31
CA GLY A 81 13.68 -9.93 16.71
C GLY A 81 12.63 -8.84 16.93
N ARG A 82 12.21 -8.11 15.89
CA ARG A 82 11.31 -6.96 15.98
C ARG A 82 10.56 -6.67 14.68
N ILE A 83 9.50 -5.86 14.77
CA ILE A 83 8.81 -5.26 13.62
C ILE A 83 8.62 -3.78 13.93
N ASP A 84 9.28 -2.90 13.18
CA ASP A 84 9.20 -1.45 13.37
C ASP A 84 8.22 -0.79 12.40
N VAL A 85 8.17 -1.29 11.16
CA VAL A 85 7.38 -0.70 10.09
C VAL A 85 6.57 -1.79 9.40
N LEU A 86 5.29 -1.49 9.13
CA LEU A 86 4.46 -2.23 8.20
C LEU A 86 4.04 -1.29 7.06
N VAL A 87 4.27 -1.71 5.82
CA VAL A 87 3.70 -1.07 4.63
C VAL A 87 2.67 -2.01 4.00
N ASN A 88 1.40 -1.71 4.17
CA ASN A 88 0.29 -2.39 3.53
C ASN A 88 0.12 -1.85 2.11
N ASN A 89 0.84 -2.44 1.15
CA ASN A 89 0.81 -2.04 -0.25
C ASN A 89 0.10 -3.07 -1.14
N ALA A 90 0.01 -4.33 -0.74
CA ALA A 90 -0.66 -5.37 -1.54
C ALA A 90 -2.08 -4.94 -1.94
N ALA A 91 -2.40 -5.06 -3.21
CA ALA A 91 -3.70 -4.74 -3.77
C ALA A 91 -3.90 -5.43 -5.12
N ILE A 92 -5.15 -5.70 -5.45
CA ILE A 92 -5.59 -6.04 -6.79
C ILE A 92 -6.21 -4.78 -7.43
N TYR A 93 -5.78 -4.50 -8.65
CA TYR A 93 -6.24 -3.34 -9.42
C TYR A 93 -6.64 -3.74 -10.85
N TYR A 94 -5.97 -4.73 -11.43
CA TYR A 94 -6.11 -5.11 -12.82
C TYR A 94 -7.04 -6.30 -13.09
N ASP A 95 -7.49 -7.00 -12.06
CA ASP A 95 -8.63 -7.91 -12.18
C ASP A 95 -9.97 -7.14 -12.20
N LEU A 96 -9.88 -5.81 -12.29
CA LEU A 96 -11.00 -4.98 -12.67
C LEU A 96 -11.30 -5.23 -14.16
N ASP A 97 -11.79 -6.43 -14.47
CA ASP A 97 -12.57 -6.53 -15.69
C ASP A 97 -13.71 -5.53 -15.55
N ARG A 98 -13.63 -4.48 -16.35
CA ARG A 98 -14.48 -3.29 -16.25
C ARG A 98 -15.96 -3.61 -16.39
N THR A 99 -16.29 -4.85 -16.70
CA THR A 99 -17.63 -5.37 -16.91
C THR A 99 -18.13 -6.23 -15.75
N GLU A 100 -17.26 -6.68 -14.82
CA GLU A 100 -17.69 -7.57 -13.75
C GLU A 100 -18.17 -6.79 -12.52
N ASN A 101 -19.48 -6.70 -12.36
CA ASN A 101 -20.16 -6.05 -11.23
C ASN A 101 -20.92 -7.07 -10.38
N THR A 102 -20.26 -8.21 -10.07
CA THR A 102 -20.86 -9.26 -9.26
C THR A 102 -20.54 -9.09 -7.78
N LEU A 103 -21.41 -9.60 -6.90
CA LEU A 103 -21.15 -9.64 -5.46
C LEU A 103 -19.86 -10.42 -5.13
N ALA A 104 -19.60 -11.50 -5.85
CA ALA A 104 -18.39 -12.31 -5.65
C ALA A 104 -17.13 -11.50 -5.93
N TYR A 105 -17.11 -10.76 -7.02
CA TYR A 105 -15.99 -9.91 -7.40
C TYR A 105 -15.83 -8.72 -6.44
N PHE A 106 -16.92 -8.06 -6.06
CA PHE A 106 -16.91 -7.02 -5.03
C PHE A 106 -16.26 -7.52 -3.73
N ASN A 107 -16.71 -8.67 -3.22
CA ASN A 107 -16.15 -9.28 -2.01
C ASN A 107 -14.68 -9.66 -2.18
N HIS A 108 -14.27 -10.15 -3.35
CA HIS A 108 -12.88 -10.47 -3.63
C HIS A 108 -12.00 -9.21 -3.58
N VAL A 109 -12.40 -8.12 -4.21
CA VAL A 109 -11.65 -6.86 -4.16
C VAL A 109 -11.54 -6.33 -2.73
N LEU A 110 -12.62 -6.36 -1.96
CA LEU A 110 -12.60 -5.92 -0.57
C LEU A 110 -11.77 -6.84 0.32
N SER A 111 -11.80 -8.15 0.09
CA SER A 111 -11.01 -9.11 0.89
C SER A 111 -9.51 -8.85 0.80
N VAL A 112 -9.01 -8.49 -0.38
CA VAL A 112 -7.59 -8.16 -0.59
C VAL A 112 -7.30 -6.71 -0.17
N ASN A 113 -8.04 -5.74 -0.73
CA ASN A 113 -7.66 -4.33 -0.68
C ASN A 113 -8.03 -3.62 0.63
N LEU A 114 -8.95 -4.16 1.42
CA LEU A 114 -9.38 -3.58 2.69
C LEU A 114 -9.22 -4.56 3.87
N THR A 115 -9.82 -5.74 3.79
CA THR A 115 -9.72 -6.75 4.85
C THR A 115 -8.28 -7.19 5.05
N GLY A 116 -7.53 -7.41 3.96
CA GLY A 116 -6.11 -7.78 4.02
C GLY A 116 -5.23 -6.72 4.69
N VAL A 117 -5.52 -5.44 4.47
CA VAL A 117 -4.85 -4.32 5.17
C VAL A 117 -5.09 -4.41 6.68
N TRP A 118 -6.32 -4.69 7.08
CA TRP A 118 -6.68 -4.85 8.49
C TRP A 118 -6.06 -6.11 9.10
N LEU A 119 -6.10 -7.27 8.41
CA LEU A 119 -5.52 -8.53 8.90
C LEU A 119 -4.02 -8.40 9.14
N MET A 120 -3.28 -7.87 8.17
CA MET A 120 -1.84 -7.71 8.32
C MET A 120 -1.49 -6.70 9.41
N SER A 121 -2.28 -5.63 9.56
CA SER A 121 -2.11 -4.66 10.65
C SER A 121 -2.36 -5.32 12.03
N ARG A 122 -3.39 -6.15 12.17
CA ARG A 122 -3.64 -6.96 13.38
C ARG A 122 -2.50 -7.93 13.68
N ALA A 123 -1.93 -8.56 12.66
CA ALA A 123 -0.83 -9.51 12.84
C ALA A 123 0.40 -8.85 13.48
N VAL A 124 0.72 -7.59 13.10
CA VAL A 124 1.88 -6.89 13.65
C VAL A 124 1.59 -6.12 14.94
N GLU A 125 0.34 -5.69 15.19
CA GLU A 125 0.01 -4.78 16.30
C GLU A 125 0.44 -5.31 17.66
N ARG A 126 0.29 -6.62 17.93
CA ARG A 126 0.68 -7.24 19.22
C ARG A 126 2.19 -7.13 19.47
N HIS A 127 3.00 -7.21 18.42
CA HIS A 127 4.44 -7.08 18.50
C HIS A 127 4.83 -5.62 18.72
N MET A 128 4.26 -4.70 17.97
CA MET A 128 4.49 -3.26 18.11
C MET A 128 4.00 -2.73 19.48
N LYS A 129 2.86 -3.24 20.00
CA LYS A 129 2.37 -2.90 21.34
C LYS A 129 3.36 -3.30 22.44
N ARG A 130 3.96 -4.50 22.34
CA ARG A 130 5.00 -4.94 23.29
C ARG A 130 6.26 -4.07 23.21
N GLN A 131 6.60 -3.59 22.01
CA GLN A 131 7.72 -2.68 21.76
C GLN A 131 7.41 -1.25 22.20
N ARG A 132 6.14 -0.89 22.42
CA ARG A 132 5.66 0.48 22.67
C ARG A 132 6.06 1.44 21.56
N ARG A 133 6.18 0.94 20.34
CA ARG A 133 6.59 1.67 19.15
C ARG A 133 6.23 0.91 17.87
N GLY A 134 5.82 1.65 16.84
CA GLY A 134 5.60 1.11 15.49
C GLY A 134 5.11 2.16 14.52
N LYS A 135 5.30 1.89 13.23
CA LYS A 135 4.79 2.70 12.11
C LYS A 135 4.00 1.80 11.17
N ILE A 136 2.75 2.10 10.95
CA ILE A 136 1.89 1.40 9.98
C ILE A 136 1.55 2.40 8.87
N ILE A 137 1.87 2.03 7.64
CA ILE A 137 1.65 2.83 6.44
C ILE A 137 0.71 2.07 5.52
N HIS A 138 -0.46 2.62 5.27
CA HIS A 138 -1.43 2.04 4.35
C HIS A 138 -1.30 2.67 2.96
N GLN A 139 -1.43 1.85 1.91
CA GLN A 139 -1.48 2.33 0.54
C GLN A 139 -2.94 2.57 0.14
N SER A 140 -3.38 3.84 0.18
CA SER A 140 -4.65 4.29 -0.37
C SER A 140 -4.50 4.60 -1.88
N SER A 141 -5.25 5.53 -2.41
CA SER A 141 -5.20 5.99 -3.80
C SER A 141 -5.97 7.31 -3.93
N THR A 142 -5.65 8.13 -4.94
CA THR A 142 -6.52 9.25 -5.35
C THR A 142 -7.90 8.79 -5.79
N ALA A 143 -8.05 7.53 -6.22
CA ALA A 143 -9.37 6.93 -6.50
C ALA A 143 -10.33 6.94 -5.29
N ALA A 144 -9.82 7.12 -4.07
CA ALA A 144 -10.64 7.33 -2.87
C ALA A 144 -11.35 8.69 -2.84
N TYR A 145 -10.92 9.65 -3.67
CA TYR A 145 -11.43 11.02 -3.69
C TYR A 145 -12.08 11.39 -5.00
N LEU A 146 -11.90 10.58 -6.04
CA LEU A 146 -12.47 10.80 -7.35
C LEU A 146 -13.73 9.95 -7.51
N ALA A 147 -14.88 10.61 -7.67
CA ALA A 147 -16.03 9.95 -8.27
C ALA A 147 -15.76 9.84 -9.79
N ASN A 148 -16.01 8.68 -10.38
CA ASN A 148 -15.87 8.48 -11.84
C ASN A 148 -16.98 9.22 -12.62
N VAL A 149 -17.22 10.47 -12.27
CA VAL A 149 -18.23 11.33 -12.91
C VAL A 149 -17.75 11.67 -14.32
N GLY A 150 -18.53 11.32 -15.31
CA GLY A 150 -18.23 11.58 -16.73
C GLY A 150 -17.56 10.45 -17.50
N MET A 151 -17.25 9.32 -16.85
CA MET A 151 -16.79 8.09 -17.52
C MET A 151 -17.92 7.08 -17.76
N VAL A 152 -19.13 7.42 -17.37
CA VAL A 152 -20.31 6.56 -17.43
C VAL A 152 -21.37 7.27 -18.25
N ASP A 153 -21.95 6.56 -19.19
CA ASP A 153 -23.21 7.00 -19.80
C ASP A 153 -24.32 6.87 -18.75
N THR A 154 -24.72 8.00 -18.18
CA THR A 154 -25.80 8.07 -17.18
C THR A 154 -27.16 8.31 -17.83
N THR A 155 -27.24 8.29 -19.15
CA THR A 155 -28.49 8.55 -19.91
C THR A 155 -29.27 7.28 -20.16
N ASP A 156 -28.63 6.11 -20.12
CA ASP A 156 -29.28 4.81 -20.24
C ASP A 156 -29.69 4.29 -18.84
N PRO A 157 -30.98 4.22 -18.52
CA PRO A 157 -31.46 3.71 -17.22
C PRO A 157 -31.19 2.22 -16.99
N GLU A 158 -30.92 1.46 -18.05
CA GLU A 158 -30.61 0.02 -17.99
C GLU A 158 -29.10 -0.23 -17.92
N ALA A 159 -28.26 0.81 -18.09
CA ALA A 159 -26.82 0.64 -17.96
C ALA A 159 -26.44 0.24 -16.53
N PRO A 160 -25.62 -0.80 -16.34
CA PRO A 160 -25.19 -1.18 -15.01
C PRO A 160 -24.31 -0.10 -14.38
N MET A 161 -24.41 0.06 -13.07
CA MET A 161 -23.49 0.92 -12.32
C MET A 161 -22.04 0.50 -12.61
N PRO A 162 -21.14 1.45 -12.90
CA PRO A 162 -19.75 1.11 -13.20
C PRO A 162 -19.06 0.45 -11.99
N PRO A 163 -18.01 -0.35 -12.20
CA PRO A 163 -17.25 -0.93 -11.12
C PRO A 163 -16.63 0.15 -10.25
N PHE A 164 -16.93 0.12 -8.96
CA PHE A 164 -16.47 1.08 -7.94
C PHE A 164 -15.72 0.41 -6.78
N HIS A 165 -15.53 -0.89 -6.84
CA HIS A 165 -15.03 -1.74 -5.76
C HIS A 165 -13.68 -1.28 -5.24
N TYR A 166 -12.77 -0.93 -6.17
CA TYR A 166 -11.45 -0.42 -5.82
C TYR A 166 -11.53 0.91 -5.06
N SER A 167 -12.32 1.86 -5.56
CA SER A 167 -12.49 3.19 -4.93
C SER A 167 -13.09 3.06 -3.52
N VAL A 168 -14.11 2.19 -3.36
CA VAL A 168 -14.72 1.92 -2.04
C VAL A 168 -13.70 1.32 -1.08
N ALA A 169 -12.89 0.35 -1.53
CA ALA A 169 -11.83 -0.20 -0.70
C ALA A 169 -10.82 0.88 -0.28
N LYS A 170 -10.42 1.76 -1.21
CA LYS A 170 -9.44 2.82 -0.94
C LYS A 170 -9.99 3.94 -0.03
N ILE A 171 -11.30 4.26 -0.12
CA ILE A 171 -11.99 5.11 0.88
C ILE A 171 -11.98 4.41 2.25
N GLY A 172 -12.31 3.12 2.29
CA GLY A 172 -12.29 2.32 3.52
C GLY A 172 -10.93 2.34 4.22
N ILE A 173 -9.82 2.33 3.48
CA ILE A 173 -8.47 2.47 4.04
C ILE A 173 -8.30 3.80 4.77
N SER A 174 -8.84 4.91 4.25
CA SER A 174 -8.76 6.22 4.93
C SER A 174 -9.49 6.20 6.28
N GLY A 175 -10.66 5.56 6.34
CA GLY A 175 -11.40 5.35 7.59
C GLY A 175 -10.65 4.44 8.57
N LEU A 176 -10.11 3.31 8.07
CA LEU A 176 -9.32 2.37 8.85
C LEU A 176 -8.07 3.02 9.44
N THR A 177 -7.37 3.87 8.66
CA THR A 177 -6.20 4.64 9.09
C THR A 177 -6.52 5.51 10.30
N LYS A 178 -7.61 6.29 10.24
CA LYS A 178 -8.03 7.17 11.34
C LYS A 178 -8.42 6.39 12.58
N TYR A 179 -9.22 5.33 12.42
CA TYR A 179 -9.64 4.49 13.53
C TYR A 179 -8.45 3.83 14.22
N MET A 180 -7.54 3.21 13.46
CA MET A 180 -6.37 2.55 14.01
C MET A 180 -5.39 3.53 14.66
N ALA A 181 -5.23 4.74 14.12
CA ALA A 181 -4.42 5.78 14.72
C ALA A 181 -4.89 6.12 16.13
N GLY A 182 -6.21 6.28 16.32
CA GLY A 182 -6.79 6.51 17.64
C GLY A 182 -6.60 5.32 18.59
N ALA A 183 -6.83 4.11 18.11
CA ALA A 183 -6.73 2.89 18.92
C ALA A 183 -5.29 2.52 19.31
N LEU A 184 -4.32 2.79 18.45
CA LEU A 184 -2.92 2.37 18.62
C LEU A 184 -2.00 3.49 19.11
N GLY A 185 -2.43 4.75 19.02
CA GLY A 185 -1.67 5.92 19.50
C GLY A 185 -1.20 5.81 20.96
N PRO A 186 -2.03 5.36 21.93
CA PRO A 186 -1.61 5.15 23.32
C PRO A 186 -0.47 4.14 23.49
N TRP A 187 -0.21 3.33 22.47
CA TRP A 187 0.89 2.35 22.43
C TRP A 187 2.15 2.87 21.74
N GLY A 188 2.19 4.15 21.34
CA GLY A 188 3.30 4.72 20.59
C GLY A 188 3.37 4.24 19.13
N ILE A 189 2.24 3.85 18.55
CA ILE A 189 2.17 3.36 17.18
C ILE A 189 1.49 4.41 16.31
N ASN A 190 2.18 4.90 15.29
CA ASN A 190 1.62 5.80 14.29
C ASN A 190 0.99 4.99 13.16
N VAL A 191 -0.16 5.43 12.68
CA VAL A 191 -0.85 4.85 11.52
C VAL A 191 -1.20 5.95 10.55
N ASN A 192 -0.61 5.90 9.35
CA ASN A 192 -0.86 6.89 8.29
C ASN A 192 -1.08 6.17 6.95
N ALA A 193 -1.55 6.89 5.96
CA ALA A 193 -1.72 6.38 4.61
C ALA A 193 -1.02 7.28 3.58
N ILE A 194 -0.63 6.69 2.46
CA ILE A 194 -0.22 7.38 1.24
C ILE A 194 -1.32 7.14 0.20
N ALA A 195 -1.75 8.19 -0.48
CA ALA A 195 -2.70 8.14 -1.59
C ALA A 195 -2.02 8.59 -2.88
N PRO A 196 -1.47 7.65 -3.66
CA PRO A 196 -0.84 7.97 -4.94
C PRO A 196 -1.84 8.40 -6.00
N GLY A 197 -1.38 9.24 -6.91
CA GLY A 197 -1.97 9.43 -8.22
C GLY A 197 -1.62 8.31 -9.20
N VAL A 198 -1.81 8.58 -10.47
CA VAL A 198 -1.47 7.64 -11.55
C VAL A 198 0.03 7.35 -11.52
N THR A 199 0.38 6.13 -11.15
CA THR A 199 1.77 5.67 -11.01
C THR A 199 2.08 4.64 -12.08
N MET A 200 3.16 4.83 -12.81
CA MET A 200 3.59 3.99 -13.94
C MET A 200 4.25 2.70 -13.47
N THR A 201 3.43 1.75 -13.07
CA THR A 201 3.84 0.36 -12.79
C THR A 201 3.63 -0.52 -14.02
N GLU A 202 4.21 -1.73 -14.03
CA GLU A 202 3.94 -2.72 -15.07
C GLU A 202 2.43 -3.09 -15.14
N ALA A 203 1.75 -3.05 -13.99
CA ALA A 203 0.31 -3.23 -13.93
C ALA A 203 -0.43 -2.08 -14.64
N THR A 204 -0.11 -0.84 -14.30
CA THR A 204 -0.73 0.35 -14.91
C THR A 204 -0.56 0.37 -16.43
N LYS A 205 0.65 0.07 -16.92
CA LYS A 205 0.95 0.01 -18.36
C LYS A 205 0.12 -1.03 -19.12
N LYS A 206 -0.27 -2.11 -18.45
CA LYS A 206 -1.11 -3.17 -19.06
C LYS A 206 -2.58 -2.83 -19.10
N ILE A 207 -3.07 -2.01 -18.15
CA ILE A 207 -4.50 -1.83 -17.89
C ILE A 207 -5.01 -0.49 -18.39
N VAL A 208 -4.20 0.56 -18.28
CA VAL A 208 -4.60 1.92 -18.64
C VAL A 208 -4.17 2.18 -20.10
N PRO A 209 -5.12 2.26 -21.05
CA PRO A 209 -4.80 2.64 -22.41
C PRO A 209 -4.13 4.00 -22.46
N GLU A 210 -3.24 4.19 -23.42
CA GLU A 210 -2.47 5.43 -23.56
C GLU A 210 -3.37 6.65 -23.80
N GLU A 211 -4.51 6.43 -24.50
CA GLU A 211 -5.53 7.44 -24.77
C GLU A 211 -6.22 7.95 -23.50
N ILE A 212 -6.27 7.14 -22.44
CA ILE A 212 -6.85 7.51 -21.14
C ILE A 212 -5.76 8.10 -20.23
N LEU A 213 -4.54 7.59 -20.33
CA LEU A 213 -3.42 8.02 -19.48
C LEU A 213 -3.10 9.51 -19.70
N GLY A 214 -3.03 9.96 -20.93
CA GLY A 214 -2.76 11.36 -21.29
C GLY A 214 -3.72 12.34 -20.60
N PRO A 215 -5.04 12.23 -20.80
CA PRO A 215 -6.04 13.05 -20.11
C PRO A 215 -5.94 13.00 -18.59
N LEU A 216 -5.77 11.81 -17.98
CA LEU A 216 -5.63 11.68 -16.54
C LEU A 216 -4.43 12.46 -15.98
N VAL A 217 -3.30 12.42 -16.68
CA VAL A 217 -2.08 13.14 -16.29
C VAL A 217 -2.26 14.66 -16.43
N MET A 218 -3.04 15.12 -17.42
CA MET A 218 -3.31 16.54 -17.62
C MET A 218 -4.10 17.19 -16.48
N PHE A 219 -4.82 16.42 -15.67
CA PHE A 219 -5.48 16.93 -14.47
C PHE A 219 -4.52 17.19 -13.31
N SER A 220 -3.29 16.67 -13.34
CA SER A 220 -2.29 17.00 -12.30
C SER A 220 -1.58 18.30 -12.62
N ALA A 221 -1.28 19.10 -11.58
CA ALA A 221 -0.57 20.37 -11.74
C ALA A 221 0.82 20.19 -12.35
N LEU A 222 1.51 19.08 -12.02
CA LEU A 222 2.82 18.75 -12.55
C LEU A 222 2.79 18.13 -13.95
N ARG A 223 1.61 17.75 -14.46
CA ARG A 223 1.36 17.21 -15.80
C ARG A 223 2.30 16.06 -16.21
N LYS A 224 2.60 15.20 -15.27
CA LYS A 224 3.39 13.98 -15.49
C LYS A 224 2.89 12.85 -14.61
N PRO A 225 2.94 11.60 -15.08
CA PRO A 225 2.60 10.45 -14.23
C PRO A 225 3.71 10.23 -13.21
N LEU A 226 3.36 9.66 -12.05
CA LEU A 226 4.35 9.27 -11.08
C LEU A 226 5.11 8.01 -11.52
N GLN A 227 6.36 7.93 -11.10
CA GLN A 227 7.10 6.67 -11.06
C GLN A 227 6.99 6.07 -9.64
N PRO A 228 7.15 4.75 -9.46
CA PRO A 228 7.14 4.13 -8.13
C PRO A 228 8.13 4.80 -7.14
N GLU A 229 9.25 5.27 -7.63
CA GLU A 229 10.31 5.95 -6.86
C GLU A 229 9.84 7.28 -6.26
N ASP A 230 8.92 7.99 -6.90
CA ASP A 230 8.39 9.28 -6.42
C ASP A 230 7.64 9.13 -5.07
N LEU A 231 7.17 7.95 -4.76
CA LEU A 231 6.46 7.63 -3.51
C LEU A 231 7.39 7.27 -2.37
N THR A 232 8.62 6.84 -2.68
CA THR A 232 9.53 6.25 -1.69
C THR A 232 9.99 7.24 -0.63
N GLY A 233 10.15 8.51 -0.98
CA GLY A 233 10.51 9.58 -0.05
C GLY A 233 9.47 9.76 1.05
N THR A 234 8.18 9.81 0.68
CA THR A 234 7.06 9.89 1.62
C THR A 234 6.97 8.65 2.51
N ALA A 235 7.18 7.46 1.94
CA ALA A 235 7.17 6.22 2.72
C ALA A 235 8.31 6.19 3.76
N VAL A 236 9.53 6.61 3.41
CA VAL A 236 10.66 6.73 4.35
C VAL A 236 10.39 7.76 5.43
N PHE A 237 9.82 8.92 5.08
CA PHE A 237 9.40 9.94 6.05
C PHE A 237 8.41 9.37 7.07
N LEU A 238 7.37 8.67 6.61
CA LEU A 238 6.38 8.05 7.50
C LEU A 238 6.94 6.88 8.33
N ALA A 239 8.02 6.24 7.88
CA ALA A 239 8.66 5.11 8.55
C ALA A 239 9.70 5.51 9.60
N CYS A 240 10.17 6.76 9.60
CA CYS A 240 11.23 7.23 10.50
C CYS A 240 10.70 8.18 11.60
N GLU A 241 11.61 8.65 12.45
CA GLU A 241 11.31 9.53 13.60
C GLU A 241 10.75 10.89 13.20
N ASP A 242 11.06 11.39 12.01
CA ASP A 242 10.58 12.70 11.54
C ASP A 242 9.06 12.81 11.50
N SER A 243 8.35 11.67 11.51
CA SER A 243 6.89 11.59 11.54
C SER A 243 6.31 11.14 12.89
N ASP A 244 7.07 11.18 13.99
CA ASP A 244 6.61 10.67 15.29
C ASP A 244 5.34 11.37 15.82
N MET A 245 5.14 12.64 15.48
CA MET A 245 3.93 13.38 15.86
C MET A 245 2.84 13.38 14.78
N MET A 246 2.99 12.56 13.73
CA MET A 246 2.01 12.43 12.66
C MET A 246 1.32 11.06 12.75
N THR A 247 -0.01 11.08 12.94
CA THR A 247 -0.84 9.86 12.91
C THR A 247 -2.26 10.19 12.42
N GLY A 248 -2.93 9.21 11.82
CA GLY A 248 -4.28 9.35 11.27
C GLY A 248 -4.36 10.14 9.96
N GLN A 249 -3.23 10.45 9.34
CA GLN A 249 -3.18 11.28 8.13
C GLN A 249 -3.17 10.44 6.85
N VAL A 250 -3.72 11.01 5.78
CA VAL A 250 -3.61 10.49 4.42
C VAL A 250 -2.85 11.53 3.59
N LEU A 251 -1.63 11.17 3.18
CA LEU A 251 -0.77 12.04 2.38
C LEU A 251 -1.02 11.74 0.90
N VAL A 252 -1.55 12.73 0.20
CA VAL A 252 -1.75 12.63 -1.25
C VAL A 252 -0.42 12.93 -1.95
N VAL A 253 -0.01 12.02 -2.84
CA VAL A 253 1.20 12.15 -3.66
C VAL A 253 0.80 11.86 -5.12
N ASP A 254 0.41 12.89 -5.85
CA ASP A 254 -0.25 12.74 -7.15
C ASP A 254 0.11 13.82 -8.18
N GLY A 255 1.10 14.63 -7.89
CA GLY A 255 1.48 15.76 -8.73
C GLY A 255 0.48 16.91 -8.74
N GLY A 256 -0.40 16.98 -7.70
CA GLY A 256 -1.39 18.04 -7.55
C GLY A 256 -2.66 17.81 -8.38
N MET A 257 -3.11 16.55 -8.49
CA MET A 257 -4.42 16.22 -9.05
C MET A 257 -5.52 16.44 -8.01
N ILE A 258 -5.29 16.03 -6.76
CA ILE A 258 -6.19 16.20 -5.64
C ILE A 258 -5.54 17.12 -4.62
N MET A 259 -6.16 18.26 -4.36
CA MET A 259 -5.69 19.22 -3.38
C MET A 259 -6.67 19.23 -2.21
N LEU A 260 -6.32 18.45 -1.16
CA LEU A 260 -7.07 18.39 0.08
C LEU A 260 -6.53 19.48 1.01
N GLY A 261 -7.34 20.48 1.33
CA GLY A 261 -6.96 21.57 2.21
C GLY A 261 -8.14 22.19 2.89
#